data_8e7ed4607b8ba43252ace603f3193507
#
_entry.id   8e7ed4607b8ba43252ace603f3193507
#
_cell.length_a   1.000
_cell.length_b   1.000
_cell.length_c   1.000
_cell.angle_alpha   90.00
_cell.angle_beta   90.00
_cell.angle_gamma   90.00
#
_symmetry.space_group_name_H-M   'P 1'
#
loop_
_entity.id
_entity.type
_entity.pdbx_description
1 polymer ?
#
loop_
_entity_poly.entity_id
_entity_poly.type
_entity_poly.pdbx_seq_one_letter_code
_entity_poly.pdbx_strand_id
1 'polypeptide(L)'
;MEARAVGKYIRISAQKARLVADVVRGMGVDQAITTLRFMPKKGAGLIKKVIESAVANATQDDQADVDNLYVKKIVIDGGPSLKRISPRAQGRATGIIKRTSHITVVLDEN
;
A
#
# COMPACT_ATOMS: atom_id res chain seq x y z
N MET A 1 -14.92 7.66 13.91
CA MET A 1 -14.89 7.97 12.46
C MET A 1 -13.87 7.09 11.76
N GLU A 2 -14.05 6.84 10.48
CA GLU A 2 -13.09 6.09 9.69
C GLU A 2 -12.70 6.91 8.48
N ALA A 3 -11.40 6.96 8.18
CA ALA A 3 -10.87 7.56 6.97
C ALA A 3 -10.27 6.46 6.11
N ARG A 4 -10.45 6.58 4.82
CA ARG A 4 -10.09 5.52 3.88
C ARG A 4 -9.31 6.10 2.71
N ALA A 5 -8.33 5.34 2.24
CA ALA A 5 -7.64 5.62 0.99
C ALA A 5 -7.39 4.31 0.26
N VAL A 6 -7.46 4.38 -1.07
CA VAL A 6 -7.24 3.22 -1.93
C VAL A 6 -6.20 3.58 -2.98
N GLY A 7 -5.13 2.80 -3.03
CA GLY A 7 -4.18 2.86 -4.13
C GLY A 7 -4.47 1.73 -5.09
N LYS A 8 -4.80 2.06 -6.34
CA LYS A 8 -5.14 1.06 -7.36
C LYS A 8 -3.98 0.85 -8.33
N TYR A 9 -3.86 -0.36 -8.84
CA TYR A 9 -2.89 -0.72 -9.88
C TYR A 9 -1.45 -0.42 -9.49
N ILE A 10 -1.13 -0.63 -8.21
CA ILE A 10 0.22 -0.40 -7.71
C ILE A 10 1.12 -1.55 -8.15
N ARG A 11 2.28 -1.22 -8.72
CA ARG A 11 3.21 -2.18 -9.32
C ARG A 11 4.00 -2.95 -8.27
N ILE A 12 3.30 -3.85 -7.57
CA ILE A 12 3.89 -4.75 -6.59
C ILE A 12 3.01 -5.99 -6.48
N SER A 13 3.61 -7.15 -6.22
CA SER A 13 2.82 -8.35 -5.99
C SER A 13 2.11 -8.26 -4.65
N ALA A 14 0.91 -8.84 -4.57
CA ALA A 14 0.13 -8.84 -3.33
C ALA A 14 0.90 -9.50 -2.18
N GLN A 15 1.63 -10.57 -2.46
CA GLN A 15 2.40 -11.27 -1.43
C GLN A 15 3.46 -10.36 -0.79
N LYS A 16 4.22 -9.62 -1.60
CA LYS A 16 5.24 -8.70 -1.09
C LYS A 16 4.61 -7.54 -0.31
N ALA A 17 3.49 -7.01 -0.81
CA ALA A 17 2.79 -5.92 -0.12
C ALA A 17 2.22 -6.39 1.21
N ARG A 18 1.70 -7.61 1.30
CA ARG A 18 1.14 -8.15 2.54
C ARG A 18 2.18 -8.30 3.64
N LEU A 19 3.40 -8.66 3.29
CA LEU A 19 4.49 -8.75 4.27
C LEU A 19 4.73 -7.41 4.96
N VAL A 20 4.69 -6.32 4.19
CA VAL A 20 4.87 -4.97 4.74
C VAL A 20 3.62 -4.54 5.52
N ALA A 21 2.44 -4.79 4.98
CA ALA A 21 1.18 -4.41 5.63
C ALA A 21 1.03 -5.06 7.01
N ASP A 22 1.47 -6.30 7.16
CA ASP A 22 1.37 -7.01 8.44
C ASP A 22 2.20 -6.34 9.53
N VAL A 23 3.29 -5.68 9.17
CA VAL A 23 4.14 -4.99 10.14
C VAL A 23 3.43 -3.79 10.76
N VAL A 24 2.67 -3.03 9.96
CA VAL A 24 2.08 -1.76 10.41
C VAL A 24 0.62 -1.86 10.82
N ARG A 25 -0.01 -3.01 10.63
CA ARG A 25 -1.42 -3.18 10.99
C ARG A 25 -1.58 -3.02 12.50
N GLY A 26 -2.49 -2.13 12.90
CA GLY A 26 -2.76 -1.86 14.31
C GLY A 26 -1.87 -0.80 14.94
N MET A 27 -0.84 -0.33 14.23
CA MET A 27 0.03 0.73 14.75
C MET A 27 -0.63 2.09 14.68
N GLY A 28 -0.22 3.00 15.58
CA GLY A 28 -0.52 4.42 15.41
C GLY A 28 0.08 4.92 14.10
N VAL A 29 -0.57 5.90 13.49
CA VAL A 29 -0.16 6.39 12.17
C VAL A 29 1.28 6.91 12.17
N ASP A 30 1.67 7.70 13.18
CA ASP A 30 3.03 8.24 13.25
C ASP A 30 4.06 7.13 13.34
N GLN A 31 3.80 6.11 14.14
CA GLN A 31 4.69 4.96 14.29
C GLN A 31 4.76 4.17 12.98
N ALA A 32 3.63 3.98 12.32
CA ALA A 32 3.57 3.25 11.05
C ALA A 32 4.38 3.96 9.97
N ILE A 33 4.22 5.26 9.83
CA ILE A 33 4.95 6.05 8.82
C ILE A 33 6.45 6.01 9.10
N THR A 34 6.85 6.16 10.37
CA THR A 34 8.26 6.10 10.75
C THR A 34 8.85 4.72 10.45
N THR A 35 8.13 3.66 10.78
CA THR A 35 8.57 2.29 10.51
C THR A 35 8.77 2.06 9.02
N LEU A 36 7.81 2.50 8.20
CA LEU A 36 7.88 2.32 6.76
C LEU A 36 9.00 3.15 6.13
N ARG A 37 9.27 4.35 6.67
CA ARG A 37 10.34 5.22 6.16
C ARG A 37 11.70 4.54 6.21
N PHE A 38 11.97 3.77 7.25
CA PHE A 38 13.26 3.13 7.46
C PHE A 38 13.31 1.68 6.97
N MET A 39 12.22 1.17 6.41
CA MET A 39 12.17 -0.18 5.90
C MET A 39 12.74 -0.23 4.48
N PRO A 40 13.80 -1.01 4.20
CA PRO A 40 14.44 -1.04 2.88
C PRO A 40 13.68 -1.94 1.90
N LYS A 41 12.40 -1.67 1.68
CA LYS A 41 11.56 -2.44 0.76
C LYS A 41 10.72 -1.49 -0.07
N LYS A 42 10.54 -1.84 -1.35
CA LYS A 42 9.72 -1.05 -2.27
C LYS A 42 8.28 -0.92 -1.76
N GLY A 43 7.72 -2.01 -1.24
CA GLY A 43 6.36 -2.01 -0.72
C GLY A 43 6.16 -1.02 0.42
N ALA A 44 7.19 -0.79 1.23
CA ALA A 44 7.10 0.15 2.34
C ALA A 44 6.80 1.57 1.86
N GLY A 45 7.51 2.04 0.84
CA GLY A 45 7.26 3.37 0.28
C GLY A 45 5.89 3.50 -0.36
N LEU A 46 5.42 2.44 -1.02
CA LEU A 46 4.11 2.43 -1.66
C LEU A 46 2.98 2.46 -0.63
N ILE A 47 3.06 1.64 0.40
CA ILE A 47 2.05 1.60 1.47
C ILE A 47 2.06 2.90 2.28
N LYS A 48 3.25 3.46 2.52
CA LYS A 48 3.39 4.74 3.20
C LYS A 48 2.60 5.84 2.49
N LYS A 49 2.67 5.89 1.16
CA LYS A 49 1.92 6.88 0.37
C LYS A 49 0.41 6.71 0.54
N VAL A 50 -0.08 5.49 0.57
CA VAL A 50 -1.52 5.24 0.77
C VAL A 50 -1.94 5.65 2.17
N ILE A 51 -1.14 5.37 3.18
CA ILE A 51 -1.41 5.79 4.57
C ILE A 51 -1.43 7.32 4.66
N GLU A 52 -0.47 8.00 4.05
CA GLU A 52 -0.44 9.46 4.03
C GLU A 52 -1.67 10.05 3.35
N SER A 53 -2.14 9.42 2.28
CA SER A 53 -3.38 9.82 1.61
C SER A 53 -4.58 9.67 2.53
N ALA A 54 -4.65 8.58 3.29
CA ALA A 54 -5.74 8.36 4.25
C ALA A 54 -5.70 9.39 5.38
N VAL A 55 -4.50 9.76 5.85
CA VAL A 55 -4.32 10.80 6.85
C VAL A 55 -4.84 12.14 6.33
N ALA A 56 -4.51 12.48 5.10
CA ALA A 56 -4.98 13.72 4.48
C ALA A 56 -6.51 13.74 4.40
N ASN A 57 -7.12 12.62 4.04
CA ASN A 57 -8.59 12.53 4.00
C ASN A 57 -9.19 12.69 5.40
N ALA A 58 -8.58 12.10 6.41
CA ALA A 58 -9.07 12.21 7.79
C ALA A 58 -9.00 13.65 8.31
N THR A 59 -7.90 14.34 8.03
CA THR A 59 -7.70 15.69 8.56
C THR A 59 -8.49 16.75 7.79
N GLN A 60 -8.72 16.57 6.49
CA GLN A 60 -9.49 17.52 5.69
C GLN A 60 -10.98 17.35 5.88
N ASP A 61 -11.47 16.12 5.78
CA ASP A 61 -12.91 15.87 5.75
C ASP A 61 -13.52 15.78 7.14
N ASP A 62 -12.80 15.12 8.05
CA ASP A 62 -13.32 14.80 9.38
C ASP A 62 -12.64 15.58 10.51
N GLN A 63 -11.65 16.37 10.18
CA GLN A 63 -10.89 17.18 11.16
C GLN A 63 -10.33 16.33 12.31
N ALA A 64 -9.91 15.12 11.99
CA ALA A 64 -9.40 14.19 12.99
C ALA A 64 -8.05 14.65 13.53
N ASP A 65 -7.78 14.28 14.78
CA ASP A 65 -6.48 14.50 15.39
C ASP A 65 -5.53 13.38 14.96
N VAL A 66 -4.47 13.74 14.23
CA VAL A 66 -3.50 12.77 13.70
C VAL A 66 -2.88 11.93 14.80
N ASP A 67 -2.66 12.52 15.98
CA ASP A 67 -2.02 11.81 17.09
C ASP A 67 -2.87 10.64 17.62
N ASN A 68 -4.16 10.69 17.37
CA ASN A 68 -5.10 9.64 17.81
C ASN A 68 -5.46 8.65 16.70
N LEU A 69 -4.93 8.84 15.50
CA LEU A 69 -5.21 7.93 14.39
C LEU A 69 -4.35 6.68 14.47
N TYR A 70 -4.95 5.55 14.13
CA TYR A 70 -4.22 4.29 14.02
C TYR A 70 -4.67 3.54 12.77
N VAL A 71 -3.83 2.62 12.32
CA VAL A 71 -4.12 1.80 11.13
C VAL A 71 -5.05 0.67 11.57
N LYS A 72 -6.35 0.88 11.35
CA LYS A 72 -7.37 -0.10 11.73
C LYS A 72 -7.34 -1.31 10.81
N LYS A 73 -7.16 -1.06 9.50
CA LYS A 73 -7.27 -2.11 8.51
C LYS A 73 -6.41 -1.79 7.30
N ILE A 74 -5.67 -2.77 6.81
CA ILE A 74 -4.99 -2.72 5.53
C ILE A 74 -5.38 -3.98 4.77
N VAL A 75 -5.94 -3.81 3.59
CA VAL A 75 -6.31 -4.91 2.73
C VAL A 75 -5.52 -4.80 1.44
N ILE A 76 -4.87 -5.89 1.07
CA ILE A 76 -4.12 -5.98 -0.18
C ILE A 76 -4.84 -6.97 -1.08
N ASP A 77 -5.40 -6.48 -2.17
CA ASP A 77 -6.05 -7.32 -3.16
C ASP A 77 -5.18 -7.42 -4.40
N GLY A 78 -5.15 -8.59 -5.02
CA GLY A 78 -4.47 -8.77 -6.28
C GLY A 78 -5.19 -7.99 -7.37
N GLY A 79 -4.46 -7.15 -8.10
CA GLY A 79 -4.97 -6.47 -9.26
C GLY A 79 -4.69 -7.27 -10.53
N PRO A 80 -5.09 -6.74 -11.69
CA PRO A 80 -4.82 -7.41 -12.96
C PRO A 80 -3.32 -7.50 -13.21
N SER A 81 -2.89 -8.61 -13.78
CA SER A 81 -1.51 -8.81 -14.18
C SER A 81 -1.33 -8.29 -15.60
N LEU A 82 -0.26 -7.54 -15.82
CA LEU A 82 0.11 -7.08 -17.15
C LEU A 82 1.11 -8.07 -17.74
N LYS A 83 0.72 -8.70 -18.84
CA LYS A 83 1.58 -9.65 -19.52
C LYS A 83 2.36 -8.93 -20.61
N ARG A 84 3.68 -9.00 -20.54
CA ARG A 84 4.56 -8.43 -21.53
C ARG A 84 5.30 -9.54 -22.25
N ILE A 85 5.56 -9.36 -23.52
CA ILE A 85 6.36 -10.29 -24.31
C ILE A 85 7.69 -9.62 -24.59
N SER A 86 8.78 -10.28 -24.18
CA SER A 86 10.13 -9.81 -24.42
C SER A 86 10.76 -10.66 -25.54
N PRO A 87 11.08 -10.08 -26.70
CA PRO A 87 11.75 -10.84 -27.76
C PRO A 87 13.16 -11.24 -27.29
N ARG A 88 13.52 -12.46 -27.58
CA ARG A 88 14.86 -12.99 -27.30
C ARG A 88 15.57 -13.32 -28.59
N ALA A 89 16.90 -13.43 -28.53
CA ALA A 89 17.68 -13.93 -29.66
C ALA A 89 17.10 -15.27 -30.11
N GLN A 90 17.21 -15.59 -31.40
CA GLN A 90 16.67 -16.82 -32.00
C GLN A 90 15.14 -16.82 -32.15
N GLY A 91 14.52 -15.64 -32.15
CA GLY A 91 13.08 -15.51 -32.41
C GLY A 91 12.16 -16.01 -31.30
N ARG A 92 12.70 -16.35 -30.15
CA ARG A 92 11.86 -16.78 -29.02
C ARG A 92 11.34 -15.58 -28.26
N ALA A 93 10.10 -15.66 -27.79
CA ALA A 93 9.49 -14.66 -26.93
C ALA A 93 9.32 -15.23 -25.53
N THR A 94 9.65 -14.43 -24.51
CA THR A 94 9.45 -14.81 -23.12
C THR A 94 8.36 -13.92 -22.53
N GLY A 95 7.35 -14.55 -21.93
CA GLY A 95 6.29 -13.82 -21.23
C GLY A 95 6.80 -13.24 -19.92
N ILE A 96 6.60 -11.96 -19.73
CA ILE A 96 6.90 -11.29 -18.46
C ILE A 96 5.58 -10.87 -17.84
N ILE A 97 5.34 -11.31 -16.60
CA ILE A 97 4.13 -10.97 -15.88
C ILE A 97 4.45 -9.82 -14.93
N LYS A 98 3.79 -8.69 -15.14
CA LYS A 98 3.87 -7.53 -14.25
C LYS A 98 2.65 -7.54 -13.34
N ARG A 99 2.86 -7.87 -12.08
CA ARG A 99 1.77 -7.97 -11.12
C ARG A 99 1.45 -6.61 -10.52
N THR A 100 0.18 -6.39 -10.26
CA THR A 100 -0.31 -5.18 -9.60
C THR A 100 -1.12 -5.56 -8.37
N SER A 101 -1.32 -4.59 -7.49
CA SER A 101 -2.11 -4.76 -6.28
C SER A 101 -2.96 -3.53 -6.05
N HIS A 102 -4.09 -3.74 -5.38
CA HIS A 102 -4.92 -2.66 -4.85
C HIS A 102 -4.73 -2.64 -3.35
N ILE A 103 -4.32 -1.50 -2.82
CA ILE A 103 -4.06 -1.33 -1.40
C ILE A 103 -5.13 -0.44 -0.80
N THR A 104 -5.88 -0.96 0.15
CA THR A 104 -6.91 -0.21 0.88
C THR A 104 -6.45 -0.02 2.32
N VAL A 105 -6.40 1.23 2.77
CA VAL A 105 -6.05 1.56 4.15
C VAL A 105 -7.24 2.23 4.80
N VAL A 106 -7.62 1.76 5.98
CA VAL A 106 -8.67 2.36 6.80
C VAL A 106 -8.03 2.80 8.11
N LEU A 107 -8.16 4.08 8.42
CA LEU A 107 -7.70 4.66 9.68
C LEU A 107 -8.90 4.95 10.56
N ASP A 108 -8.71 4.87 11.86
CA ASP A 108 -9.74 5.22 12.84
C ASP A 108 -9.08 5.94 14.00
N GLU A 109 -9.88 6.58 14.83
CA GLU A 109 -9.41 7.23 16.04
C GLU A 109 -9.57 6.30 17.26
N ASN A 110 -8.60 6.39 18.14
CA ASN A 110 -8.71 5.72 19.43
C ASN A 110 -9.73 6.43 20.35
#